data_64a6d264c7e75678570157d1259978b7
#
_entry.id   64a6d264c7e75678570157d1259978b7
#
_cell.length_a   1.000
_cell.length_b   1.000
_cell.length_c   1.000
_cell.angle_alpha   90.00
_cell.angle_beta   90.00
_cell.angle_gamma   90.00
#
_symmetry.space_group_name_H-M   'P 1'
#
loop_
_entity.id
_entity.type
_entity.pdbx_description
1 polymer ?
#
loop_
_entity_poly.entity_id
_entity_poly.type
_entity_poly.pdbx_seq_one_letter_code
_entity_poly.pdbx_strand_id
1 'polypeptide(L)'
;MDIESSPALRLTGLYKRFGGPWVVDGVDLVVPPGSFFGLVGPNGAGKTTTLSMAVGLLRPDAGQSHIFGFDVWSDPVHAKTIVGVLPDGLALPERLTGRELLTYTGLLRGMAPATVAERTEELLAVLELTEAENTLVVDYSAGMRKKIGLATALLHAPKLLVLDEPLEAVDPVSARTIRTILQRFVAAGGSVVLSSHVMALVENLCDRLAVINRGQVVAAGTVAEIRGEGALEEAFVRLVGGRIGGDEGLAWLAS
;
A
#
# COMPACT_ATOMS: atom_id res chain seq x y z
N MET A 1 14.81 -15.54 -16.31
CA MET A 1 13.73 -14.56 -16.52
C MET A 1 14.28 -13.23 -16.04
N ASP A 2 14.39 -12.23 -16.94
CA ASP A 2 14.93 -10.92 -16.57
C ASP A 2 13.94 -10.22 -15.63
N ILE A 3 14.29 -10.14 -14.35
CA ILE A 3 13.49 -9.49 -13.31
C ILE A 3 13.30 -8.00 -13.62
N GLU A 4 14.29 -7.36 -14.27
CA GLU A 4 14.28 -5.93 -14.59
C GLU A 4 13.29 -5.55 -15.71
N SER A 5 12.89 -6.49 -16.56
CA SER A 5 11.93 -6.25 -17.64
C SER A 5 10.48 -6.61 -17.26
N SER A 6 10.28 -7.27 -16.12
CA SER A 6 8.95 -7.70 -15.66
C SER A 6 8.25 -6.58 -14.87
N PRO A 7 6.92 -6.43 -14.98
CA PRO A 7 6.15 -5.52 -14.12
C PRO A 7 6.41 -5.79 -12.64
N ALA A 8 6.47 -4.73 -11.82
CA ALA A 8 6.61 -4.86 -10.36
C ALA A 8 5.43 -5.65 -9.76
N LEU A 9 4.21 -5.41 -10.30
CA LEU A 9 3.02 -6.16 -9.98
C LEU A 9 2.16 -6.35 -11.24
N ARG A 10 1.68 -7.57 -11.46
CA ARG A 10 0.69 -7.89 -12.49
C ARG A 10 -0.44 -8.68 -11.86
N LEU A 11 -1.65 -8.16 -11.97
CA LEU A 11 -2.89 -8.85 -11.60
C LEU A 11 -3.61 -9.20 -12.90
N THR A 12 -4.13 -10.42 -13.01
CA THR A 12 -4.83 -10.89 -14.20
C THR A 12 -6.12 -11.58 -13.80
N GLY A 13 -7.25 -10.94 -14.14
CA GLY A 13 -8.59 -11.48 -13.94
C GLY A 13 -8.86 -11.88 -12.48
N LEU A 14 -8.52 -11.03 -11.49
CA LEU A 14 -8.76 -11.36 -10.09
C LEU A 14 -10.24 -11.27 -9.75
N TYR A 15 -10.76 -12.33 -9.12
CA TYR A 15 -12.13 -12.40 -8.60
C TYR A 15 -12.14 -12.80 -7.14
N LYS A 16 -13.03 -12.17 -6.35
CA LYS A 16 -13.27 -12.53 -4.94
C LYS A 16 -14.66 -12.17 -4.49
N ARG A 17 -15.31 -13.13 -3.79
CA ARG A 17 -16.57 -12.91 -3.07
C ARG A 17 -16.54 -13.61 -1.71
N PHE A 18 -17.39 -13.16 -0.79
CA PHE A 18 -17.53 -13.69 0.57
C PHE A 18 -18.98 -14.09 0.83
N GLY A 19 -19.50 -15.04 0.01
CA GLY A 19 -20.87 -15.54 0.14
C GLY A 19 -21.97 -14.61 -0.41
N GLY A 20 -21.61 -13.46 -1.00
CA GLY A 20 -22.50 -12.46 -1.55
C GLY A 20 -22.06 -11.98 -2.94
N PRO A 21 -22.33 -10.71 -3.28
CA PRO A 21 -21.84 -10.08 -4.51
C PRO A 21 -20.31 -10.13 -4.61
N TRP A 22 -19.79 -9.96 -5.83
CA TRP A 22 -18.36 -9.84 -6.05
C TRP A 22 -17.82 -8.60 -5.35
N VAL A 23 -16.79 -8.77 -4.49
CA VAL A 23 -16.03 -7.69 -3.86
C VAL A 23 -14.89 -7.26 -4.78
N VAL A 24 -14.31 -8.21 -5.52
CA VAL A 24 -13.38 -7.99 -6.62
C VAL A 24 -13.91 -8.75 -7.82
N ASP A 25 -14.07 -8.07 -8.96
CA ASP A 25 -14.82 -8.55 -10.12
C ASP A 25 -14.00 -8.32 -11.40
N GLY A 26 -13.10 -9.25 -11.69
CA GLY A 26 -12.28 -9.24 -12.91
C GLY A 26 -11.22 -8.13 -12.92
N VAL A 27 -10.49 -7.95 -11.82
CA VAL A 27 -9.44 -6.93 -11.74
C VAL A 27 -8.22 -7.35 -12.54
N ASP A 28 -7.89 -6.54 -13.57
CA ASP A 28 -6.63 -6.52 -14.29
C ASP A 28 -5.85 -5.27 -13.94
N LEU A 29 -4.56 -5.41 -13.60
CA LEU A 29 -3.70 -4.29 -13.23
C LEU A 29 -2.24 -4.57 -13.55
N VAL A 30 -1.53 -3.58 -14.07
CA VAL A 30 -0.09 -3.64 -14.30
C VAL A 30 0.58 -2.44 -13.65
N VAL A 31 1.52 -2.71 -12.75
CA VAL A 31 2.36 -1.72 -12.10
C VAL A 31 3.77 -1.79 -12.69
N PRO A 32 4.26 -0.75 -13.34
CA PRO A 32 5.62 -0.71 -13.86
C PRO A 32 6.67 -0.77 -12.73
N PRO A 33 7.88 -1.29 -12.98
CA PRO A 33 8.97 -1.18 -12.03
C PRO A 33 9.39 0.28 -11.83
N GLY A 34 9.87 0.61 -10.62
CA GLY A 34 10.33 1.95 -10.27
C GLY A 34 9.22 3.00 -10.16
N SER A 35 7.94 2.61 -10.12
CA SER A 35 6.81 3.53 -10.06
C SER A 35 6.25 3.71 -8.65
N PHE A 36 5.70 4.89 -8.40
CA PHE A 36 4.86 5.17 -7.23
C PHE A 36 3.39 5.10 -7.66
N PHE A 37 2.74 3.96 -7.41
CA PHE A 37 1.42 3.64 -7.94
C PHE A 37 0.32 3.77 -6.87
N GLY A 38 -0.74 4.53 -7.17
CA GLY A 38 -1.92 4.67 -6.33
C GLY A 38 -3.05 3.72 -6.73
N LEU A 39 -3.62 2.96 -5.80
CA LEU A 39 -4.88 2.25 -5.97
C LEU A 39 -5.97 3.02 -5.21
N VAL A 40 -6.80 3.76 -5.94
CA VAL A 40 -7.77 4.68 -5.34
C VAL A 40 -9.20 4.20 -5.55
N GLY A 41 -10.08 4.56 -4.65
CA GLY A 41 -11.50 4.17 -4.73
C GLY A 41 -12.24 4.50 -3.44
N PRO A 42 -13.57 4.56 -3.47
CA PRO A 42 -14.37 4.77 -2.27
C PRO A 42 -14.19 3.62 -1.26
N ASN A 43 -14.65 3.83 -0.02
CA ASN A 43 -14.67 2.77 0.97
C ASN A 43 -15.59 1.64 0.49
N GLY A 44 -15.14 0.39 0.67
CA GLY A 44 -15.85 -0.79 0.16
C GLY A 44 -15.67 -1.08 -1.33
N ALA A 45 -14.84 -0.29 -2.07
CA ALA A 45 -14.62 -0.53 -3.49
C ALA A 45 -13.83 -1.81 -3.82
N GLY A 46 -13.21 -2.47 -2.81
CA GLY A 46 -12.42 -3.68 -2.98
C GLY A 46 -10.90 -3.48 -2.93
N LYS A 47 -10.39 -2.29 -2.57
CA LYS A 47 -8.94 -1.96 -2.51
C LYS A 47 -8.16 -2.95 -1.63
N THR A 48 -8.50 -3.04 -0.34
CA THR A 48 -7.85 -3.95 0.64
C THR A 48 -7.90 -5.40 0.19
N THR A 49 -9.04 -5.85 -0.33
CA THR A 49 -9.20 -7.21 -0.83
C THR A 49 -8.29 -7.47 -2.03
N THR A 50 -8.22 -6.52 -2.97
CA THR A 50 -7.34 -6.59 -4.14
C THR A 50 -5.87 -6.63 -3.71
N LEU A 51 -5.42 -5.74 -2.82
CA LEU A 51 -4.04 -5.71 -2.33
C LEU A 51 -3.69 -6.99 -1.55
N SER A 52 -4.61 -7.51 -0.72
CA SER A 52 -4.40 -8.77 0.01
C SER A 52 -4.22 -9.96 -0.93
N MET A 53 -4.96 -10.01 -2.04
CA MET A 53 -4.77 -11.02 -3.08
C MET A 53 -3.47 -10.80 -3.87
N ALA A 54 -3.13 -9.54 -4.15
CA ALA A 54 -1.92 -9.17 -4.88
C ALA A 54 -0.64 -9.68 -4.21
N VAL A 55 -0.61 -9.70 -2.86
CA VAL A 55 0.57 -10.12 -2.09
C VAL A 55 0.48 -11.54 -1.51
N GLY A 56 -0.58 -12.29 -1.86
CA GLY A 56 -0.76 -13.67 -1.41
C GLY A 56 -1.20 -13.82 0.06
N LEU A 57 -1.81 -12.80 0.66
CA LEU A 57 -2.45 -12.87 1.98
C LEU A 57 -3.86 -13.44 1.91
N LEU A 58 -4.55 -13.24 0.79
CA LEU A 58 -5.89 -13.74 0.53
C LEU A 58 -5.92 -14.49 -0.80
N ARG A 59 -6.40 -15.73 -0.81
CA ARG A 59 -6.51 -16.50 -2.05
C ARG A 59 -7.68 -16.00 -2.89
N PRO A 60 -7.47 -15.65 -4.17
CA PRO A 60 -8.55 -15.29 -5.08
C PRO A 60 -9.43 -16.51 -5.38
N ASP A 61 -10.69 -16.27 -5.79
CA ASP A 61 -11.58 -17.31 -6.30
C ASP A 61 -11.25 -17.66 -7.76
N ALA A 62 -10.69 -16.67 -8.51
CA ALA A 62 -10.11 -16.86 -9.85
C ALA A 62 -9.07 -15.78 -10.13
N GLY A 63 -8.23 -15.99 -11.13
CA GLY A 63 -7.18 -15.08 -11.56
C GLY A 63 -5.82 -15.37 -10.95
N GLN A 64 -4.83 -14.52 -11.27
CA GLN A 64 -3.43 -14.70 -10.89
C GLN A 64 -2.82 -13.37 -10.48
N SER A 65 -1.81 -13.44 -9.58
CA SER A 65 -0.97 -12.31 -9.20
C SER A 65 0.50 -12.68 -9.32
N HIS A 66 1.27 -11.81 -9.99
CA HIS A 66 2.71 -11.96 -10.17
C HIS A 66 3.44 -10.71 -9.66
N ILE A 67 4.50 -10.92 -8.89
CA ILE A 67 5.42 -9.88 -8.42
C ILE A 67 6.76 -10.11 -9.11
N PHE A 68 7.18 -9.17 -9.96
CA PHE A 68 8.38 -9.29 -10.80
C PHE A 68 8.46 -10.64 -11.53
N GLY A 69 7.30 -11.15 -12.01
CA GLY A 69 7.18 -12.42 -12.72
C GLY A 69 7.00 -13.66 -11.83
N PHE A 70 7.17 -13.58 -10.53
CA PHE A 70 6.91 -14.68 -9.60
C PHE A 70 5.44 -14.72 -9.21
N ASP A 71 4.77 -15.84 -9.48
CA ASP A 71 3.38 -16.05 -9.04
C ASP A 71 3.32 -16.22 -7.53
N VAL A 72 2.47 -15.43 -6.88
CA VAL A 72 2.40 -15.36 -5.40
C VAL A 72 1.89 -16.65 -4.73
N TRP A 73 1.27 -17.56 -5.49
CA TRP A 73 0.69 -18.80 -4.98
C TRP A 73 1.50 -20.03 -5.37
N SER A 74 2.07 -20.09 -6.57
CA SER A 74 2.89 -21.22 -7.02
C SER A 74 4.36 -21.06 -6.63
N ASP A 75 4.85 -19.83 -6.49
CA ASP A 75 6.21 -19.50 -6.03
C ASP A 75 6.23 -18.47 -4.90
N PRO A 76 5.57 -18.77 -3.76
CA PRO A 76 5.40 -17.82 -2.67
C PRO A 76 6.72 -17.42 -1.98
N VAL A 77 7.73 -18.27 -2.02
CA VAL A 77 9.02 -17.99 -1.38
C VAL A 77 9.71 -16.83 -2.10
N HIS A 78 9.90 -16.93 -3.40
CA HIS A 78 10.53 -15.86 -4.18
C HIS A 78 9.71 -14.57 -4.14
N ALA A 79 8.38 -14.65 -4.34
CA ALA A 79 7.51 -13.48 -4.26
C ALA A 79 7.62 -12.75 -2.91
N LYS A 80 7.66 -13.50 -1.78
CA LYS A 80 7.74 -12.91 -0.44
C LYS A 80 9.12 -12.35 -0.08
N THR A 81 10.20 -12.82 -0.71
CA THR A 81 11.54 -12.25 -0.47
C THR A 81 11.69 -10.86 -1.05
N ILE A 82 10.94 -10.51 -2.10
CA ILE A 82 11.07 -9.25 -2.83
C ILE A 82 9.91 -8.26 -2.58
N VAL A 83 8.92 -8.62 -1.73
CA VAL A 83 7.81 -7.75 -1.36
C VAL A 83 7.80 -7.42 0.12
N GLY A 84 7.63 -6.13 0.44
CA GLY A 84 7.29 -5.64 1.76
C GLY A 84 5.81 -5.25 1.81
N VAL A 85 5.12 -5.60 2.87
CA VAL A 85 3.67 -5.38 2.98
C VAL A 85 3.34 -4.66 4.27
N LEU A 86 2.54 -3.61 4.17
CA LEU A 86 1.88 -2.94 5.29
C LEU A 86 0.36 -3.04 5.04
N PRO A 87 -0.33 -4.05 5.61
CA PRO A 87 -1.77 -4.18 5.46
C PRO A 87 -2.50 -3.14 6.31
N ASP A 88 -3.73 -2.81 5.94
CA ASP A 88 -4.64 -2.10 6.84
C ASP A 88 -5.00 -2.99 8.02
N GLY A 89 -5.28 -2.38 9.19
CA GLY A 89 -5.58 -3.14 10.41
C GLY A 89 -4.41 -4.03 10.89
N LEU A 90 -3.17 -3.60 10.67
CA LEU A 90 -1.96 -4.34 10.99
C LEU A 90 -1.94 -4.85 12.43
N ALA A 91 -2.12 -6.17 12.61
CA ALA A 91 -1.92 -6.85 13.88
C ALA A 91 -0.42 -7.05 14.12
N LEU A 92 0.19 -6.12 14.84
CA LEU A 92 1.58 -6.25 15.29
C LEU A 92 1.65 -7.11 16.57
N PRO A 93 2.75 -7.84 16.80
CA PRO A 93 3.03 -8.49 18.08
C PRO A 93 3.13 -7.44 19.20
N GLU A 94 2.05 -7.26 19.95
CA GLU A 94 1.88 -6.15 20.91
C GLU A 94 2.80 -6.24 22.12
N ARG A 95 3.28 -7.44 22.46
CA ARG A 95 4.15 -7.71 23.62
C ARG A 95 5.65 -7.63 23.31
N LEU A 96 6.01 -7.23 22.10
CA LEU A 96 7.39 -6.93 21.73
C LEU A 96 7.62 -5.43 21.79
N THR A 97 8.83 -5.02 22.10
CA THR A 97 9.29 -3.64 21.88
C THR A 97 9.51 -3.41 20.38
N GLY A 98 9.65 -2.15 19.96
CA GLY A 98 9.93 -1.83 18.56
C GLY A 98 11.20 -2.51 18.05
N ARG A 99 12.26 -2.50 18.86
CA ARG A 99 13.54 -3.17 18.55
C ARG A 99 13.39 -4.69 18.47
N GLU A 100 12.73 -5.30 19.45
CA GLU A 100 12.47 -6.76 19.45
C GLU A 100 11.63 -7.18 18.25
N LEU A 101 10.63 -6.40 17.87
CA LEU A 101 9.77 -6.69 16.72
C LEU A 101 10.59 -6.73 15.42
N LEU A 102 11.46 -5.73 15.17
CA LEU A 102 12.31 -5.72 13.99
C LEU A 102 13.33 -6.87 14.01
N THR A 103 13.96 -7.12 15.16
CA THR A 103 14.89 -8.24 15.33
C THR A 103 14.20 -9.57 15.05
N TYR A 104 13.05 -9.82 15.66
CA TYR A 104 12.24 -11.02 15.45
C TYR A 104 11.86 -11.20 13.98
N THR A 105 11.39 -10.11 13.34
CA THR A 105 10.96 -10.14 11.93
C THR A 105 12.13 -10.47 11.00
N GLY A 106 13.30 -9.87 11.23
CA GLY A 106 14.50 -10.12 10.42
C GLY A 106 15.01 -11.56 10.56
N LEU A 107 15.08 -12.06 11.77
CA LEU A 107 15.51 -13.44 12.04
C LEU A 107 14.50 -14.46 11.48
N LEU A 108 13.20 -14.22 11.60
CA LEU A 108 12.16 -15.07 11.01
C LEU A 108 12.25 -15.14 9.48
N ARG A 109 12.72 -14.07 8.84
CA ARG A 109 13.01 -14.03 7.39
C ARG A 109 14.35 -14.66 7.01
N GLY A 110 15.11 -15.21 7.97
CA GLY A 110 16.41 -15.86 7.74
C GLY A 110 17.55 -14.87 7.44
N MET A 111 17.41 -13.59 7.81
CA MET A 111 18.46 -12.60 7.65
C MET A 111 19.61 -12.86 8.64
N ALA A 112 20.83 -12.51 8.24
CA ALA A 112 22.00 -12.61 9.13
C ALA A 112 21.82 -11.67 10.35
N PRO A 113 22.10 -12.12 11.59
CA PRO A 113 21.88 -11.32 12.81
C PRO A 113 22.56 -9.94 12.76
N ALA A 114 23.77 -9.85 12.22
CA ALA A 114 24.50 -8.59 12.09
C ALA A 114 23.76 -7.59 11.16
N THR A 115 23.25 -8.05 10.01
CA THR A 115 22.45 -7.25 9.08
C THR A 115 21.13 -6.82 9.71
N VAL A 116 20.49 -7.69 10.50
CA VAL A 116 19.26 -7.34 11.24
C VAL A 116 19.54 -6.23 12.23
N ALA A 117 20.62 -6.33 13.02
CA ALA A 117 21.00 -5.33 14.00
C ALA A 117 21.26 -3.97 13.33
N GLU A 118 22.11 -3.92 12.29
CA GLU A 118 22.43 -2.72 11.53
C GLU A 118 21.18 -2.04 10.97
N ARG A 119 20.34 -2.78 10.23
CA ARG A 119 19.12 -2.22 9.61
C ARG A 119 18.06 -1.83 10.64
N THR A 120 18.00 -2.51 11.78
CA THR A 120 17.10 -2.12 12.89
C THR A 120 17.48 -0.75 13.42
N GLU A 121 18.77 -0.49 13.69
CA GLU A 121 19.25 0.82 14.13
C GLU A 121 18.90 1.91 13.10
N GLU A 122 19.23 1.68 11.83
CA GLU A 122 18.96 2.64 10.76
C GLU A 122 17.45 2.95 10.61
N LEU A 123 16.59 1.92 10.63
CA LEU A 123 15.14 2.10 10.47
C LEU A 123 14.53 2.81 11.66
N LEU A 124 14.93 2.48 12.89
CA LEU A 124 14.47 3.17 14.09
C LEU A 124 14.86 4.66 14.07
N ALA A 125 16.10 4.96 13.65
CA ALA A 125 16.58 6.33 13.53
C ALA A 125 15.83 7.13 12.45
N VAL A 126 15.73 6.60 11.22
CA VAL A 126 15.09 7.29 10.08
C VAL A 126 13.59 7.48 10.28
N LEU A 127 12.94 6.54 10.99
CA LEU A 127 11.51 6.62 11.32
C LEU A 127 11.23 7.39 12.62
N GLU A 128 12.27 7.94 13.27
CA GLU A 128 12.16 8.71 14.53
C GLU A 128 11.49 7.88 15.63
N LEU A 129 11.92 6.64 15.80
CA LEU A 129 11.44 5.69 16.80
C LEU A 129 12.51 5.33 17.85
N THR A 130 13.72 5.91 17.78
CA THR A 130 14.84 5.59 18.64
C THR A 130 14.51 5.76 20.13
N GLU A 131 13.82 6.85 20.50
CA GLU A 131 13.44 7.10 21.91
C GLU A 131 12.40 6.10 22.44
N ALA A 132 11.62 5.48 21.52
CA ALA A 132 10.57 4.52 21.85
C ALA A 132 10.96 3.06 21.53
N GLU A 133 12.20 2.79 21.14
CA GLU A 133 12.65 1.48 20.69
C GLU A 133 12.45 0.35 21.72
N ASN A 134 12.52 0.70 23.03
CA ASN A 134 12.32 -0.20 24.15
C ASN A 134 10.91 -0.14 24.74
N THR A 135 10.02 0.67 24.17
CA THR A 135 8.59 0.72 24.52
C THR A 135 7.85 -0.43 23.82
N LEU A 136 6.89 -1.05 24.51
CA LEU A 136 6.07 -2.09 23.92
C LEU A 136 5.21 -1.53 22.77
N VAL A 137 5.04 -2.31 21.71
CA VAL A 137 4.25 -1.91 20.54
C VAL A 137 2.78 -1.64 20.88
N VAL A 138 2.24 -2.26 21.94
CA VAL A 138 0.90 -1.96 22.46
C VAL A 138 0.74 -0.49 22.86
N ASP A 139 1.80 0.13 23.37
CA ASP A 139 1.81 1.52 23.87
C ASP A 139 2.16 2.55 22.77
N TYR A 140 2.39 2.10 21.54
CA TYR A 140 2.69 2.98 20.40
C TYR A 140 1.44 3.75 19.96
N SER A 141 1.61 5.04 19.65
CA SER A 141 0.58 5.83 18.97
C SER A 141 0.24 5.24 17.58
N ALA A 142 -0.87 5.65 16.99
CA ALA A 142 -1.25 5.22 15.64
C ALA A 142 -0.13 5.51 14.62
N GLY A 143 0.47 6.70 14.67
CA GLY A 143 1.60 7.07 13.82
C GLY A 143 2.83 6.19 14.05
N MET A 144 3.19 5.92 15.31
CA MET A 144 4.30 5.02 15.64
C MET A 144 4.04 3.59 15.18
N ARG A 145 2.80 3.09 15.28
CA ARG A 145 2.42 1.77 14.76
C ARG A 145 2.57 1.68 13.25
N LYS A 146 2.17 2.71 12.50
CA LYS A 146 2.38 2.77 11.03
C LYS A 146 3.87 2.86 10.70
N LYS A 147 4.67 3.66 11.43
CA LYS A 147 6.13 3.76 11.26
C LYS A 147 6.82 2.41 11.49
N ILE A 148 6.56 1.71 12.60
CA ILE A 148 7.19 0.42 12.88
C ILE A 148 6.70 -0.68 11.91
N GLY A 149 5.44 -0.64 11.48
CA GLY A 149 4.91 -1.50 10.43
C GLY A 149 5.63 -1.29 9.09
N LEU A 150 5.88 -0.05 8.70
CA LEU A 150 6.69 0.28 7.52
C LEU A 150 8.13 -0.21 7.69
N ALA A 151 8.73 -0.07 8.89
CA ALA A 151 10.06 -0.62 9.18
C ALA A 151 10.11 -2.14 8.93
N THR A 152 9.12 -2.90 9.42
CA THR A 152 9.05 -4.35 9.18
C THR A 152 8.94 -4.68 7.69
N ALA A 153 8.21 -3.86 6.92
CA ALA A 153 8.07 -4.03 5.48
C ALA A 153 9.37 -3.73 4.71
N LEU A 154 10.20 -2.81 5.20
CA LEU A 154 11.47 -2.38 4.59
C LEU A 154 12.68 -3.22 4.99
N LEU A 155 12.67 -3.85 6.17
CA LEU A 155 13.82 -4.47 6.83
C LEU A 155 14.63 -5.41 5.95
N HIS A 156 13.97 -6.18 5.09
CA HIS A 156 14.59 -7.17 4.19
C HIS A 156 14.97 -6.61 2.82
N ALA A 157 14.93 -5.28 2.64
CA ALA A 157 15.24 -4.58 1.38
C ALA A 157 14.41 -5.11 0.19
N PRO A 158 13.08 -5.02 0.22
CA PRO A 158 12.22 -5.48 -0.86
C PRO A 158 12.45 -4.68 -2.14
N LYS A 159 11.94 -5.18 -3.28
CA LYS A 159 11.85 -4.44 -4.54
C LYS A 159 10.49 -3.76 -4.73
N LEU A 160 9.45 -4.28 -4.08
CA LEU A 160 8.09 -3.75 -4.10
C LEU A 160 7.59 -3.54 -2.68
N LEU A 161 7.01 -2.38 -2.40
CA LEU A 161 6.19 -2.14 -1.21
C LEU A 161 4.71 -2.11 -1.60
N VAL A 162 3.87 -2.84 -0.87
CA VAL A 162 2.42 -2.80 -0.99
C VAL A 162 1.83 -2.35 0.34
N LEU A 163 1.22 -1.16 0.34
CA LEU A 163 0.82 -0.44 1.53
C LEU A 163 -0.68 -0.11 1.46
N ASP A 164 -1.44 -0.62 2.41
CA ASP A 164 -2.88 -0.37 2.48
C ASP A 164 -3.17 0.76 3.47
N GLU A 165 -3.67 1.90 2.96
CA GLU A 165 -3.94 3.14 3.70
C GLU A 165 -2.81 3.54 4.66
N PRO A 166 -1.54 3.68 4.19
CA PRO A 166 -0.37 3.84 5.05
C PRO A 166 -0.35 5.15 5.84
N LEU A 167 -1.12 6.15 5.43
CA LEU A 167 -1.16 7.48 6.02
C LEU A 167 -2.51 7.80 6.69
N GLU A 168 -3.44 6.85 6.74
CA GLU A 168 -4.71 7.02 7.43
C GLU A 168 -4.50 7.09 8.95
N ALA A 169 -5.19 8.02 9.60
CA ALA A 169 -5.12 8.29 11.05
C ALA A 169 -3.70 8.58 11.58
N VAL A 170 -2.81 9.06 10.72
CA VAL A 170 -1.43 9.43 11.05
C VAL A 170 -1.33 10.95 11.18
N ASP A 171 -0.67 11.42 12.23
CA ASP A 171 -0.41 12.85 12.42
C ASP A 171 0.48 13.43 11.29
N PRO A 172 0.42 14.76 11.04
CA PRO A 172 1.13 15.37 9.92
C PRO A 172 2.65 15.16 9.94
N VAL A 173 3.27 15.08 11.12
CA VAL A 173 4.73 14.90 11.27
C VAL A 173 5.11 13.49 10.86
N SER A 174 4.45 12.48 11.43
CA SER A 174 4.65 11.07 11.07
C SER A 174 4.33 10.80 9.60
N ALA A 175 3.26 11.41 9.07
CA ALA A 175 2.90 11.29 7.66
C ALA A 175 3.98 11.86 6.73
N ARG A 176 4.63 12.98 7.12
CA ARG A 176 5.75 13.56 6.36
C ARG A 176 6.95 12.63 6.35
N THR A 177 7.32 12.05 7.50
CA THR A 177 8.43 11.11 7.62
C THR A 177 8.20 9.89 6.73
N ILE A 178 7.02 9.26 6.81
CA ILE A 178 6.64 8.12 5.97
C ILE A 178 6.74 8.49 4.48
N ARG A 179 6.15 9.62 4.04
CA ARG A 179 6.22 10.06 2.65
C ARG A 179 7.65 10.22 2.15
N THR A 180 8.51 10.87 2.94
CA THR A 180 9.92 11.08 2.58
C THR A 180 10.65 9.76 2.38
N ILE A 181 10.41 8.76 3.23
CA ILE A 181 11.02 7.43 3.12
C ILE A 181 10.53 6.73 1.85
N LEU A 182 9.22 6.75 1.57
CA LEU A 182 8.67 6.13 0.37
C LEU A 182 9.19 6.77 -0.92
N GLN A 183 9.32 8.10 -0.95
CA GLN A 183 9.92 8.82 -2.08
C GLN A 183 11.39 8.43 -2.30
N ARG A 184 12.18 8.33 -1.21
CA ARG A 184 13.58 7.85 -1.29
C ARG A 184 13.66 6.42 -1.77
N PHE A 185 12.76 5.55 -1.33
CA PHE A 185 12.69 4.17 -1.77
C PHE A 185 12.45 4.05 -3.28
N VAL A 186 11.51 4.84 -3.84
CA VAL A 186 11.26 4.88 -5.29
C VAL A 186 12.44 5.50 -6.04
N ALA A 187 13.02 6.58 -5.53
CA ALA A 187 14.21 7.22 -6.14
C ALA A 187 15.43 6.27 -6.18
N ALA A 188 15.50 5.29 -5.27
CA ALA A 188 16.51 4.23 -5.27
C ALA A 188 16.16 3.04 -6.20
N GLY A 189 15.10 3.13 -7.00
CA GLY A 189 14.66 2.09 -7.95
C GLY A 189 13.63 1.11 -7.40
N GLY A 190 13.17 1.27 -6.17
CA GLY A 190 12.06 0.50 -5.61
C GLY A 190 10.72 0.87 -6.25
N SER A 191 9.72 0.00 -6.09
CA SER A 191 8.34 0.26 -6.54
C SER A 191 7.42 0.32 -5.35
N VAL A 192 6.44 1.24 -5.37
CA VAL A 192 5.43 1.37 -4.31
C VAL A 192 4.04 1.25 -4.90
N VAL A 193 3.19 0.42 -4.31
CA VAL A 193 1.75 0.43 -4.51
C VAL A 193 1.11 0.82 -3.20
N LEU A 194 0.36 1.90 -3.18
CA LEU A 194 -0.42 2.28 -2.00
C LEU A 194 -1.92 2.38 -2.33
N SER A 195 -2.76 1.98 -1.40
CA SER A 195 -4.17 2.37 -1.45
C SER A 195 -4.39 3.71 -0.77
N SER A 196 -5.32 4.49 -1.27
CA SER A 196 -5.80 5.69 -0.60
C SER A 196 -7.20 6.09 -1.09
N HIS A 197 -7.93 6.77 -0.22
CA HIS A 197 -9.16 7.49 -0.57
C HIS A 197 -8.93 9.02 -0.61
N VAL A 198 -7.71 9.50 -0.32
CA VAL A 198 -7.35 10.92 -0.28
C VAL A 198 -6.66 11.32 -1.58
N MET A 199 -7.40 11.97 -2.49
CA MET A 199 -6.92 12.32 -3.84
C MET A 199 -5.72 13.26 -3.82
N ALA A 200 -5.70 14.26 -2.94
CA ALA A 200 -4.56 15.19 -2.81
C ALA A 200 -3.25 14.48 -2.44
N LEU A 201 -3.32 13.38 -1.65
CA LEU A 201 -2.17 12.57 -1.33
C LEU A 201 -1.63 11.85 -2.58
N VAL A 202 -2.52 11.21 -3.33
CA VAL A 202 -2.19 10.46 -4.54
C VAL A 202 -1.61 11.38 -5.61
N GLU A 203 -2.22 12.54 -5.82
CA GLU A 203 -1.75 13.56 -6.78
C GLU A 203 -0.31 14.04 -6.49
N ASN A 204 0.05 14.14 -5.20
CA ASN A 204 1.37 14.61 -4.77
C ASN A 204 2.46 13.52 -4.70
N LEU A 205 2.08 12.25 -4.61
CA LEU A 205 3.05 11.17 -4.39
C LEU A 205 3.18 10.23 -5.58
N CYS A 206 2.07 9.97 -6.29
CA CYS A 206 2.03 8.93 -7.30
C CYS A 206 2.34 9.50 -8.68
N ASP A 207 3.06 8.73 -9.49
CA ASP A 207 3.23 8.98 -10.92
C ASP A 207 2.10 8.34 -11.74
N ARG A 208 1.53 7.24 -11.24
CA ARG A 208 0.45 6.47 -11.87
C ARG A 208 -0.59 6.07 -10.84
N LEU A 209 -1.80 5.81 -11.31
CA LEU A 209 -2.86 5.30 -10.46
C LEU A 209 -3.85 4.41 -11.21
N ALA A 210 -4.59 3.61 -10.46
CA ALA A 210 -5.82 2.97 -10.92
C ALA A 210 -6.98 3.34 -9.98
N VAL A 211 -8.13 3.62 -10.60
CA VAL A 211 -9.39 3.87 -9.88
C VAL A 211 -10.17 2.56 -9.83
N ILE A 212 -10.46 2.08 -8.63
CA ILE A 212 -11.31 0.91 -8.41
C ILE A 212 -12.68 1.37 -7.89
N ASN A 213 -13.74 0.83 -8.48
CA ASN A 213 -15.11 1.08 -8.07
C ASN A 213 -15.92 -0.20 -8.18
N ARG A 214 -16.64 -0.56 -7.11
CA ARG A 214 -17.49 -1.78 -7.06
C ARG A 214 -16.75 -3.04 -7.51
N GLY A 215 -15.50 -3.19 -7.10
CA GLY A 215 -14.65 -4.36 -7.41
C GLY A 215 -14.00 -4.37 -8.79
N GLN A 216 -14.19 -3.34 -9.62
CA GLN A 216 -13.65 -3.25 -10.99
C GLN A 216 -12.69 -2.07 -11.13
N VAL A 217 -11.65 -2.21 -11.94
CA VAL A 217 -10.80 -1.08 -12.36
C VAL A 217 -11.54 -0.30 -13.43
N VAL A 218 -11.94 0.93 -13.11
CA VAL A 218 -12.69 1.81 -14.04
C VAL A 218 -11.80 2.76 -14.82
N ALA A 219 -10.58 3.01 -14.35
CA ALA A 219 -9.55 3.77 -15.06
C ALA A 219 -8.16 3.39 -14.52
N ALA A 220 -7.13 3.39 -15.36
CA ALA A 220 -5.73 3.24 -14.97
C ALA A 220 -4.84 4.00 -15.96
N GLY A 221 -3.81 4.69 -15.43
CA GLY A 221 -2.91 5.51 -16.25
C GLY A 221 -1.96 6.34 -15.39
N THR A 222 -1.31 7.31 -15.99
CA THR A 222 -0.57 8.33 -15.25
C THR A 222 -1.55 9.26 -14.52
N VAL A 223 -1.07 9.90 -13.43
CA VAL A 223 -1.87 10.89 -12.71
C VAL A 223 -2.34 12.01 -13.67
N ALA A 224 -1.48 12.45 -14.60
CA ALA A 224 -1.81 13.48 -15.58
C ALA A 224 -2.92 13.04 -16.55
N GLU A 225 -2.86 11.80 -17.07
CA GLU A 225 -3.89 11.23 -17.97
C GLU A 225 -5.25 11.13 -17.28
N ILE A 226 -5.30 10.65 -16.02
CA ILE A 226 -6.54 10.48 -15.26
C ILE A 226 -7.12 11.83 -14.84
N ARG A 227 -6.26 12.76 -14.38
CA ARG A 227 -6.68 14.09 -13.96
C ARG A 227 -7.27 14.90 -15.12
N GLY A 228 -6.66 14.86 -16.30
CA GLY A 228 -6.99 15.73 -17.43
C GLY A 228 -6.69 17.20 -17.11
N GLU A 229 -7.56 18.11 -17.54
CA GLU A 229 -7.41 19.57 -17.37
C GLU A 229 -7.86 20.08 -15.98
N GLY A 230 -8.55 19.24 -15.17
CA GLY A 230 -9.10 19.62 -13.87
C GLY A 230 -8.28 19.11 -12.67
N ALA A 231 -8.90 19.11 -11.49
CA ALA A 231 -8.35 18.47 -10.30
C ALA A 231 -8.57 16.94 -10.35
N LEU A 232 -7.65 16.17 -9.77
CA LEU A 232 -7.78 14.71 -9.69
C LEU A 232 -9.04 14.29 -8.94
N GLU A 233 -9.45 15.05 -7.92
CA GLU A 233 -10.68 14.81 -7.15
C GLU A 233 -11.95 14.89 -8.02
N GLU A 234 -12.04 15.88 -8.91
CA GLU A 234 -13.18 16.00 -9.85
C GLU A 234 -13.22 14.83 -10.84
N ALA A 235 -12.05 14.44 -11.37
CA ALA A 235 -11.95 13.28 -12.26
C ALA A 235 -12.38 12.00 -11.53
N PHE A 236 -11.94 11.82 -10.29
CA PHE A 236 -12.34 10.70 -9.45
C PHE A 236 -13.85 10.65 -9.21
N VAL A 237 -14.48 11.77 -8.82
CA VAL A 237 -15.94 11.86 -8.61
C VAL A 237 -16.70 11.44 -9.87
N ARG A 238 -16.26 11.91 -11.06
CA ARG A 238 -16.87 11.49 -12.34
C ARG A 238 -16.75 9.99 -12.60
N LEU A 239 -15.57 9.41 -12.33
CA LEU A 239 -15.28 7.97 -12.57
C LEU A 239 -16.05 7.03 -11.65
N VAL A 240 -16.28 7.43 -10.39
CA VAL A 240 -17.02 6.59 -9.42
C VAL A 240 -18.54 6.82 -9.47
N GLY A 241 -19.03 7.70 -10.37
CA GLY A 241 -20.46 7.98 -10.55
C GLY A 241 -21.06 8.88 -9.47
N GLY A 242 -20.21 9.66 -8.77
CA GLY A 242 -20.66 10.71 -7.87
C GLY A 242 -21.25 11.90 -8.63
N ARG A 243 -22.37 12.46 -8.16
CA ARG A 243 -22.80 13.79 -8.60
C ARG A 243 -21.91 14.81 -7.90
N ILE A 244 -21.25 15.67 -8.66
CA ILE A 244 -20.63 16.89 -8.13
C ILE A 244 -21.78 17.72 -7.58
N GLY A 245 -21.80 17.92 -6.25
CA GLY A 245 -22.91 18.35 -5.45
C GLY A 245 -23.80 19.40 -6.09
N GLY A 246 -25.08 19.11 -6.14
CA GLY A 246 -26.09 20.06 -6.50
C GLY A 246 -26.53 20.87 -5.29
N ASP A 247 -26.76 22.14 -5.50
CA ASP A 247 -27.44 23.11 -4.61
C ASP A 247 -28.90 22.74 -4.28
N GLU A 248 -29.33 21.53 -4.55
CA GLU A 248 -30.70 21.10 -4.34
C GLU A 248 -30.87 20.44 -2.98
N GLY A 249 -31.44 21.14 -2.02
CA GLY A 249 -31.97 20.52 -0.81
C GLY A 249 -31.67 21.18 0.54
N LEU A 250 -30.88 22.24 0.61
CA LEU A 250 -30.52 22.90 1.87
C LEU A 250 -31.08 24.35 1.98
N ALA A 251 -32.22 24.64 1.32
CA ALA A 251 -32.87 25.96 1.34
C ALA A 251 -33.20 26.45 2.77
N TRP A 252 -33.34 25.52 3.72
CA TRP A 252 -33.56 25.82 5.15
C TRP A 252 -32.35 26.38 5.87
N LEU A 253 -31.12 26.24 5.34
CA LEU A 253 -29.89 26.80 5.95
C LEU A 253 -29.80 28.32 5.73
N ALA A 254 -30.60 28.89 4.81
CA ALA A 254 -30.61 30.32 4.49
C ALA A 254 -31.78 31.09 5.14
N SER A 255 -32.51 30.47 6.08
CA SER A 255 -33.62 31.10 6.81
C SER A 255 -33.22 31.43 8.24
#